data_395fffb9a38b428c48305718e960a2ba
#
_entry.id   395fffb9a38b428c48305718e960a2ba
#
_cell.length_a   1.000
_cell.length_b   1.000
_cell.length_c   1.000
_cell.angle_alpha   90.00
_cell.angle_beta   90.00
_cell.angle_gamma   90.00
#
_symmetry.space_group_name_H-M   'P 1'
#
loop_
_entity.id
_entity.type
_entity.pdbx_description
1 polymer ?
#
loop_
_entity_poly.entity_id
_entity_poly.type
_entity_poly.pdbx_seq_one_letter_code
_entity_poly.pdbx_strand_id
1 'polypeptide(L)'
;MKKILFYLLVSSVLVFASCDDPIIPVNVEDKNLSGSITEIKTLDATVEYLLVGPLLVEDGGVLNIPAGTTIKAKKGFSSYILVLQGGKINVNGTAEKPVTMTADVANAEQGHWGGLIINGKAPLADPKEKGSTEINSAYLYGGSDPKDNSGSITYLKLEYTGARSSANVEHNGLTLNGVGNGTKIENIYIPNGADDGIEFFGGSVNVTNLLVVNSADDMFDFTQGYNGTLENCYG
;
A
#
# COMPACT_ATOMS: atom_id res chain seq x y z
N MET A 1 65.01 64.42 -8.97
CA MET A 1 63.76 64.12 -8.26
C MET A 1 63.11 62.96 -9.00
N LYS A 2 63.26 61.75 -8.53
CA LYS A 2 62.68 60.53 -9.13
C LYS A 2 61.36 60.20 -8.36
N LYS A 3 60.22 60.21 -9.04
CA LYS A 3 58.92 59.77 -8.49
C LYS A 3 58.85 58.25 -8.64
N ILE A 4 58.71 57.55 -7.52
CA ILE A 4 58.47 56.10 -7.45
C ILE A 4 56.98 55.92 -7.39
N LEU A 5 56.44 55.23 -8.40
CA LEU A 5 55.00 54.84 -8.47
C LEU A 5 54.83 53.48 -7.84
N PHE A 6 54.04 53.40 -6.75
CA PHE A 6 53.70 52.16 -6.05
C PHE A 6 52.45 51.56 -6.68
N TYR A 7 52.53 50.43 -7.34
CA TYR A 7 51.38 49.66 -7.78
C TYR A 7 50.91 48.75 -6.64
N LEU A 8 49.71 49.04 -6.15
CA LEU A 8 49.02 48.13 -5.18
C LEU A 8 48.34 47.03 -5.96
N LEU A 9 48.85 45.79 -5.83
CA LEU A 9 48.20 44.60 -6.41
C LEU A 9 47.11 44.15 -5.43
N VAL A 10 45.84 44.38 -5.77
CA VAL A 10 44.70 43.84 -5.02
C VAL A 10 44.41 42.44 -5.53
N SER A 11 44.84 41.45 -4.74
CA SER A 11 44.51 40.03 -4.98
C SER A 11 43.10 39.74 -4.45
N SER A 12 42.14 39.59 -5.34
CA SER A 12 40.79 39.13 -5.00
C SER A 12 40.79 37.63 -4.78
N VAL A 13 40.67 37.20 -3.53
CA VAL A 13 40.42 35.80 -3.15
C VAL A 13 38.94 35.51 -3.41
N LEU A 14 38.65 34.73 -4.44
CA LEU A 14 37.33 34.13 -4.67
C LEU A 14 37.16 32.99 -3.67
N VAL A 15 36.36 33.22 -2.64
CA VAL A 15 35.88 32.18 -1.74
C VAL A 15 34.73 31.47 -2.44
N PHE A 16 34.93 30.25 -2.94
CA PHE A 16 33.84 29.37 -3.34
C PHE A 16 33.19 28.85 -2.07
N ALA A 17 32.04 29.36 -1.74
CA ALA A 17 31.15 28.74 -0.75
C ALA A 17 30.59 27.46 -1.39
N SER A 18 31.10 26.30 -1.00
CA SER A 18 30.47 25.03 -1.23
C SER A 18 29.18 25.02 -0.37
N CYS A 19 28.03 25.07 -1.00
CA CYS A 19 26.78 24.72 -0.33
C CYS A 19 26.76 23.18 -0.23
N ASP A 20 27.30 22.64 0.82
CA ASP A 20 26.95 21.32 1.26
C ASP A 20 25.56 21.41 1.88
N ASP A 21 24.53 20.97 1.15
CA ASP A 21 23.21 20.78 1.72
C ASP A 21 23.36 19.83 2.91
N PRO A 22 22.82 20.18 4.09
CA PRO A 22 22.91 19.30 5.23
C PRO A 22 22.21 17.98 4.89
N ILE A 23 22.96 16.87 4.87
CA ILE A 23 22.39 15.53 4.82
C ILE A 23 21.58 15.38 6.11
N ILE A 24 20.24 15.56 6.00
CA ILE A 24 19.33 15.29 7.11
C ILE A 24 19.40 13.78 7.33
N PRO A 25 19.90 13.29 8.47
CA PRO A 25 19.93 11.86 8.72
C PRO A 25 18.50 11.33 8.73
N VAL A 26 18.19 10.39 7.83
CA VAL A 26 16.89 9.70 7.83
C VAL A 26 16.76 9.00 9.18
N ASN A 27 15.77 9.41 9.97
CA ASN A 27 15.52 8.80 11.27
C ASN A 27 15.15 7.32 11.05
N VAL A 28 15.84 6.41 11.74
CA VAL A 28 15.60 4.95 11.62
C VAL A 28 14.15 4.58 12.00
N GLU A 29 13.51 5.37 12.87
CA GLU A 29 12.09 5.20 13.23
C GLU A 29 11.15 5.46 12.05
N ASP A 30 11.51 6.34 11.12
CA ASP A 30 10.69 6.68 9.96
C ASP A 30 10.61 5.52 8.93
N LYS A 31 11.46 4.51 9.04
CA LYS A 31 11.43 3.31 8.19
C LYS A 31 10.43 2.26 8.64
N ASN A 32 10.06 2.27 9.91
CA ASN A 32 9.08 1.32 10.45
C ASN A 32 7.66 1.83 10.23
N LEU A 33 6.83 0.98 9.66
CA LEU A 33 5.42 1.26 9.41
C LEU A 33 4.56 0.47 10.40
N SER A 34 3.75 1.16 11.17
CA SER A 34 2.67 0.63 12.02
C SER A 34 1.84 1.78 12.59
N GLY A 35 0.72 1.46 13.24
CA GLY A 35 -0.16 2.44 13.87
C GLY A 35 -1.11 3.12 12.88
N SER A 36 -1.58 4.33 13.20
CA SER A 36 -2.64 5.02 12.47
C SER A 36 -2.11 6.15 11.60
N ILE A 37 -2.66 6.27 10.40
CA ILE A 37 -2.49 7.39 9.48
C ILE A 37 -3.81 8.15 9.44
N THR A 38 -3.85 9.33 10.03
CA THR A 38 -5.03 10.22 10.10
C THR A 38 -4.90 11.47 9.22
N GLU A 39 -3.71 11.67 8.64
CA GLU A 39 -3.38 12.79 7.75
C GLU A 39 -2.74 12.25 6.46
N ILE A 40 -2.27 13.13 5.61
CA ILE A 40 -1.56 12.71 4.37
C ILE A 40 -0.14 12.30 4.73
N LYS A 41 0.18 11.02 4.50
CA LYS A 41 1.54 10.47 4.58
C LYS A 41 2.01 10.04 3.20
N THR A 42 3.14 10.56 2.75
CA THR A 42 3.79 10.13 1.50
C THR A 42 5.12 9.45 1.85
N LEU A 43 5.29 8.22 1.36
CA LEU A 43 6.54 7.48 1.52
C LEU A 43 7.61 8.00 0.57
N ASP A 44 8.88 7.76 0.91
CA ASP A 44 10.04 8.06 0.04
C ASP A 44 10.46 6.78 -0.70
N ALA A 45 10.44 6.80 -2.02
CA ALA A 45 10.81 5.65 -2.86
C ALA A 45 12.29 5.22 -2.73
N THR A 46 13.14 6.05 -2.13
CA THR A 46 14.55 5.72 -1.86
C THR A 46 14.74 4.95 -0.55
N VAL A 47 13.68 4.83 0.26
CA VAL A 47 13.68 4.16 1.56
C VAL A 47 13.02 2.79 1.43
N GLU A 48 13.70 1.74 1.90
CA GLU A 48 13.08 0.44 2.12
C GLU A 48 12.38 0.45 3.49
N TYR A 49 11.05 0.29 3.47
CA TYR A 49 10.22 0.31 4.67
C TYR A 49 10.05 -1.08 5.25
N LEU A 50 9.84 -1.14 6.58
CA LEU A 50 9.54 -2.35 7.31
C LEU A 50 8.19 -2.21 8.03
N LEU A 51 7.19 -2.99 7.58
CA LEU A 51 5.91 -3.12 8.26
C LEU A 51 6.10 -4.01 9.50
N VAL A 52 5.98 -3.42 10.67
CA VAL A 52 6.26 -4.08 11.96
C VAL A 52 5.01 -4.39 12.79
N GLY A 53 3.84 -4.06 12.27
CA GLY A 53 2.55 -4.27 12.91
C GLY A 53 1.43 -3.73 12.01
N PRO A 54 0.18 -3.67 12.51
CA PRO A 54 -0.94 -3.13 11.75
C PRO A 54 -0.67 -1.67 11.35
N LEU A 55 -0.86 -1.35 10.08
CA LEU A 55 -0.86 0.01 9.57
C LEU A 55 -2.29 0.35 9.13
N LEU A 56 -2.94 1.25 9.85
CA LEU A 56 -4.33 1.64 9.63
C LEU A 56 -4.39 3.00 8.94
N VAL A 57 -5.04 3.08 7.78
CA VAL A 57 -5.33 4.37 7.14
C VAL A 57 -6.77 4.74 7.52
N GLU A 58 -6.91 5.66 8.44
CA GLU A 58 -8.19 6.03 9.06
C GLU A 58 -8.98 7.03 8.21
N ASP A 59 -10.22 7.32 8.61
CA ASP A 59 -11.06 8.31 7.93
C ASP A 59 -10.35 9.67 7.83
N GLY A 60 -10.25 10.21 6.62
CA GLY A 60 -9.49 11.41 6.30
C GLY A 60 -7.98 11.20 6.08
N GLY A 61 -7.41 10.07 6.50
CA GLY A 61 -6.02 9.70 6.26
C GLY A 61 -5.77 9.32 4.80
N VAL A 62 -4.57 9.62 4.30
CA VAL A 62 -4.15 9.23 2.95
C VAL A 62 -2.72 8.69 2.99
N LEU A 63 -2.53 7.46 2.52
CA LEU A 63 -1.21 6.87 2.32
C LEU A 63 -0.82 6.92 0.85
N ASN A 64 0.21 7.71 0.51
CA ASN A 64 0.78 7.76 -0.84
C ASN A 64 2.06 6.94 -0.91
N ILE A 65 2.12 6.01 -1.85
CA ILE A 65 3.25 5.10 -2.08
C ILE A 65 3.78 5.32 -3.50
N PRO A 66 4.89 6.05 -3.68
CA PRO A 66 5.47 6.35 -4.99
C PRO A 66 6.00 5.12 -5.72
N ALA A 67 6.17 5.24 -7.03
CA ALA A 67 6.75 4.20 -7.88
C ALA A 67 8.14 3.75 -7.41
N GLY A 68 8.35 2.43 -7.38
CA GLY A 68 9.61 1.81 -6.96
C GLY A 68 9.76 1.64 -5.45
N THR A 69 8.80 2.08 -4.64
CA THR A 69 8.83 1.85 -3.18
C THR A 69 8.78 0.35 -2.87
N THR A 70 9.61 -0.07 -1.91
CA THR A 70 9.57 -1.42 -1.33
C THR A 70 9.13 -1.36 0.12
N ILE A 71 8.10 -2.14 0.46
CA ILE A 71 7.64 -2.36 1.84
C ILE A 71 7.86 -3.83 2.15
N LYS A 72 8.73 -4.13 3.10
CA LYS A 72 8.94 -5.46 3.65
C LYS A 72 8.09 -5.63 4.90
N ALA A 73 7.41 -6.75 5.04
CA ALA A 73 6.55 -7.03 6.18
C ALA A 73 7.17 -8.09 7.09
N LYS A 74 7.12 -7.86 8.38
CA LYS A 74 7.51 -8.86 9.38
C LYS A 74 6.54 -10.04 9.37
N LYS A 75 7.06 -11.23 9.67
CA LYS A 75 6.26 -12.43 9.79
C LYS A 75 5.19 -12.27 10.88
N GLY A 76 3.97 -12.59 10.54
CA GLY A 76 2.86 -12.76 11.49
C GLY A 76 1.55 -12.13 11.04
N PHE A 77 0.48 -12.61 11.66
CA PHE A 77 -0.90 -12.20 11.43
C PHE A 77 -1.13 -10.69 11.67
N SER A 78 -0.40 -10.08 12.59
CA SER A 78 -0.54 -8.65 12.91
C SER A 78 0.16 -7.72 11.93
N SER A 79 0.92 -8.23 10.97
CA SER A 79 1.57 -7.40 9.95
C SER A 79 0.66 -7.29 8.72
N TYR A 80 -0.11 -6.21 8.63
CA TYR A 80 -1.03 -5.94 7.51
C TYR A 80 -1.24 -4.44 7.31
N ILE A 81 -1.72 -4.06 6.13
CA ILE A 81 -2.17 -2.70 5.84
C ILE A 81 -3.69 -2.74 5.69
N LEU A 82 -4.39 -1.89 6.43
CA LEU A 82 -5.84 -1.76 6.36
C LEU A 82 -6.25 -0.31 6.13
N VAL A 83 -6.97 -0.09 5.03
CA VAL A 83 -7.63 1.18 4.76
C VAL A 83 -9.05 1.10 5.32
N LEU A 84 -9.34 1.89 6.34
CA LEU A 84 -10.68 2.00 6.92
C LEU A 84 -11.60 2.86 6.05
N GLN A 85 -12.91 2.77 6.28
CA GLN A 85 -13.89 3.60 5.58
C GLN A 85 -13.56 5.09 5.67
N GLY A 86 -13.38 5.74 4.53
CA GLY A 86 -13.01 7.17 4.43
C GLY A 86 -11.50 7.44 4.38
N GLY A 87 -10.68 6.45 4.70
CA GLY A 87 -9.24 6.47 4.40
C GLY A 87 -8.96 6.23 2.92
N LYS A 88 -7.75 6.56 2.46
CA LYS A 88 -7.32 6.35 1.08
C LYS A 88 -5.90 5.80 0.98
N ILE A 89 -5.68 4.93 0.01
CA ILE A 89 -4.35 4.48 -0.37
C ILE A 89 -4.09 4.77 -1.85
N ASN A 90 -2.97 5.39 -2.16
CA ASN A 90 -2.53 5.64 -3.52
C ASN A 90 -1.19 4.92 -3.76
N VAL A 91 -1.26 3.76 -4.40
CA VAL A 91 -0.09 3.00 -4.86
C VAL A 91 0.19 3.42 -6.30
N ASN A 92 1.23 4.20 -6.51
CA ASN A 92 1.53 4.86 -7.79
C ASN A 92 2.73 4.21 -8.49
N GLY A 93 2.71 2.87 -8.62
CA GLY A 93 3.72 2.15 -9.39
C GLY A 93 3.66 2.47 -10.89
N THR A 94 4.71 2.09 -11.61
CA THR A 94 4.77 2.08 -13.09
C THR A 94 5.28 0.73 -13.57
N ALA A 95 5.18 0.45 -14.86
CA ALA A 95 5.69 -0.79 -15.43
C ALA A 95 7.20 -0.98 -15.19
N GLU A 96 7.98 0.12 -15.24
CA GLU A 96 9.43 0.12 -15.01
C GLU A 96 9.80 0.13 -13.53
N LYS A 97 8.91 0.66 -12.68
CA LYS A 97 9.12 0.83 -11.24
C LYS A 97 7.85 0.45 -10.46
N PRO A 98 7.49 -0.84 -10.41
CA PRO A 98 6.35 -1.27 -9.61
C PRO A 98 6.61 -1.00 -8.12
N VAL A 99 5.53 -0.84 -7.36
CA VAL A 99 5.60 -0.91 -5.91
C VAL A 99 5.62 -2.38 -5.50
N THR A 100 6.49 -2.74 -4.57
CA THR A 100 6.59 -4.11 -4.04
C THR A 100 6.27 -4.13 -2.56
N MET A 101 5.31 -4.97 -2.17
CA MET A 101 5.01 -5.32 -0.79
C MET A 101 5.28 -6.81 -0.62
N THR A 102 6.22 -7.17 0.26
CA THR A 102 6.75 -8.52 0.34
C THR A 102 7.21 -8.86 1.76
N ALA A 103 7.66 -10.10 1.96
CA ALA A 103 8.25 -10.56 3.22
C ALA A 103 9.60 -9.89 3.51
N ASP A 104 9.96 -9.77 4.79
CA ASP A 104 11.26 -9.24 5.24
C ASP A 104 12.43 -10.25 5.13
N VAL A 105 12.17 -11.44 4.62
CA VAL A 105 13.16 -12.51 4.43
C VAL A 105 13.20 -13.01 2.98
N ALA A 106 14.37 -13.43 2.50
CA ALA A 106 14.56 -13.82 1.10
C ALA A 106 13.85 -15.13 0.72
N ASN A 107 13.69 -16.08 1.65
CA ASN A 107 13.05 -17.38 1.43
C ASN A 107 11.77 -17.45 2.27
N ALA A 108 10.85 -16.53 2.01
CA ALA A 108 9.57 -16.52 2.68
C ALA A 108 8.67 -17.68 2.21
N GLU A 109 7.86 -18.15 3.13
CA GLU A 109 6.75 -19.06 2.84
C GLU A 109 5.47 -18.25 2.58
N GLN A 110 4.50 -18.83 1.93
CA GLN A 110 3.12 -18.33 1.85
C GLN A 110 2.61 -18.03 3.27
N GLY A 111 1.79 -16.99 3.43
CA GLY A 111 1.29 -16.61 4.74
C GLY A 111 2.31 -15.92 5.66
N HIS A 112 3.38 -15.35 5.08
CA HIS A 112 4.37 -14.65 5.88
C HIS A 112 3.77 -13.44 6.62
N TRP A 113 2.86 -12.71 5.97
CA TRP A 113 2.18 -11.53 6.51
C TRP A 113 0.73 -11.42 6.01
N GLY A 114 -0.04 -10.47 6.55
CA GLY A 114 -1.47 -10.37 6.30
C GLY A 114 -1.86 -9.95 4.88
N GLY A 115 -1.19 -8.97 4.29
CA GLY A 115 -1.62 -8.42 2.99
C GLY A 115 -2.23 -7.02 3.09
N LEU A 116 -3.02 -6.66 2.08
CA LEU A 116 -3.67 -5.35 1.95
C LEU A 116 -5.19 -5.48 2.00
N ILE A 117 -5.83 -4.76 2.90
CA ILE A 117 -7.29 -4.77 3.09
C ILE A 117 -7.82 -3.35 2.85
N ILE A 118 -8.94 -3.24 2.13
CA ILE A 118 -9.61 -1.96 1.88
C ILE A 118 -11.10 -2.08 2.24
N ASN A 119 -11.54 -1.25 3.18
CA ASN A 119 -12.93 -1.14 3.61
C ASN A 119 -13.58 0.09 2.97
N GLY A 120 -14.47 -0.14 2.01
CA GLY A 120 -15.24 0.89 1.32
C GLY A 120 -16.66 1.07 1.86
N LYS A 121 -17.39 2.00 1.23
CA LYS A 121 -18.77 2.38 1.57
C LYS A 121 -19.78 1.94 0.49
N ALA A 122 -19.38 1.07 -0.46
CA ALA A 122 -20.28 0.56 -1.48
C ALA A 122 -21.23 -0.52 -0.91
N PRO A 123 -22.38 -0.75 -1.57
CA PRO A 123 -23.38 -1.71 -1.12
C PRO A 123 -22.86 -3.16 -1.09
N LEU A 124 -23.36 -3.93 -0.14
CA LEU A 124 -23.31 -5.38 -0.11
C LEU A 124 -24.57 -5.98 -0.77
N ALA A 125 -24.74 -7.31 -0.71
CA ALA A 125 -25.92 -8.00 -1.26
C ALA A 125 -27.24 -7.45 -0.68
N ASP A 126 -27.30 -7.21 0.63
CA ASP A 126 -28.30 -6.35 1.24
C ASP A 126 -27.71 -4.95 1.47
N PRO A 127 -28.21 -3.92 0.77
CA PRO A 127 -27.67 -2.55 0.89
C PRO A 127 -27.91 -1.90 2.26
N LYS A 128 -28.67 -2.54 3.15
CA LYS A 128 -28.86 -2.12 4.54
C LYS A 128 -27.87 -2.75 5.49
N GLU A 129 -27.20 -3.81 5.08
CA GLU A 129 -26.20 -4.49 5.89
C GLU A 129 -24.84 -3.79 5.83
N LYS A 130 -24.12 -3.96 6.93
CA LYS A 130 -22.67 -3.69 7.00
C LYS A 130 -21.98 -4.98 7.36
N GLY A 131 -20.86 -5.22 6.67
CA GLY A 131 -19.94 -6.28 7.04
C GLY A 131 -18.93 -5.82 8.08
N SER A 132 -18.23 -6.77 8.66
CA SER A 132 -17.04 -6.56 9.46
C SER A 132 -15.90 -7.43 8.92
N THR A 133 -14.68 -6.95 9.00
CA THR A 133 -13.53 -7.73 8.52
C THR A 133 -13.38 -9.02 9.30
N GLU A 134 -12.89 -10.06 8.67
CA GLU A 134 -12.62 -11.36 9.30
C GLU A 134 -11.58 -11.26 10.41
N ILE A 135 -10.61 -10.37 10.25
CA ILE A 135 -9.52 -10.19 11.20
C ILE A 135 -9.92 -9.44 12.47
N ASN A 136 -10.96 -8.62 12.42
CA ASN A 136 -11.45 -7.85 13.57
C ASN A 136 -12.86 -7.29 13.30
N SER A 137 -13.83 -7.74 14.05
CA SER A 137 -15.23 -7.33 13.91
C SER A 137 -15.50 -5.84 14.20
N ALA A 138 -14.54 -5.11 14.77
CA ALA A 138 -14.68 -3.66 14.96
C ALA A 138 -14.44 -2.87 13.66
N TYR A 139 -13.81 -3.46 12.65
CA TYR A 139 -13.52 -2.80 11.37
C TYR A 139 -14.65 -3.07 10.38
N LEU A 140 -15.57 -2.10 10.28
CA LEU A 140 -16.77 -2.21 9.46
C LEU A 140 -16.52 -1.79 8.02
N TYR A 141 -17.33 -2.34 7.09
CA TYR A 141 -17.37 -1.94 5.69
C TYR A 141 -18.81 -2.00 5.14
N GLY A 142 -18.97 -1.57 3.88
CA GLY A 142 -20.28 -1.52 3.23
C GLY A 142 -21.05 -0.24 3.55
N GLY A 143 -22.03 0.04 2.75
CA GLY A 143 -22.84 1.25 2.83
C GLY A 143 -23.73 1.42 1.62
N SER A 144 -23.96 2.65 1.21
CA SER A 144 -24.89 2.97 0.10
C SER A 144 -24.25 3.76 -1.04
N ASP A 145 -22.94 3.89 -1.05
CA ASP A 145 -22.22 4.64 -2.10
C ASP A 145 -21.49 3.70 -3.07
N PRO A 146 -22.11 3.32 -4.22
CA PRO A 146 -21.45 2.45 -5.19
C PRO A 146 -20.25 3.12 -5.88
N LYS A 147 -20.11 4.45 -5.74
CA LYS A 147 -18.99 5.23 -6.28
C LYS A 147 -17.94 5.57 -5.21
N ASP A 148 -18.01 4.90 -4.07
CA ASP A 148 -16.98 5.05 -3.02
C ASP A 148 -15.58 4.99 -3.63
N ASN A 149 -14.71 5.85 -3.11
CA ASN A 149 -13.34 6.01 -3.61
C ASN A 149 -12.34 5.90 -2.46
N SER A 150 -11.73 4.73 -2.36
CA SER A 150 -10.67 4.44 -1.39
C SER A 150 -9.24 4.68 -1.93
N GLY A 151 -9.12 5.31 -3.12
CA GLY A 151 -7.85 5.69 -3.71
C GLY A 151 -7.56 4.99 -5.04
N SER A 152 -6.27 4.72 -5.30
CA SER A 152 -5.80 4.15 -6.56
C SER A 152 -4.66 3.16 -6.30
N ILE A 153 -4.72 1.98 -6.92
CA ILE A 153 -3.65 0.99 -6.88
C ILE A 153 -3.22 0.67 -8.31
N THR A 154 -1.99 1.00 -8.66
CA THR A 154 -1.44 0.74 -9.98
C THR A 154 -0.03 0.15 -9.89
N TYR A 155 0.23 -0.90 -10.67
CA TYR A 155 1.51 -1.61 -10.73
C TYR A 155 2.03 -2.01 -9.32
N LEU A 156 1.21 -2.80 -8.63
CA LEU A 156 1.53 -3.38 -7.33
C LEU A 156 1.95 -4.85 -7.50
N LYS A 157 3.06 -5.22 -6.88
CA LYS A 157 3.45 -6.60 -6.60
C LYS A 157 3.23 -6.88 -5.12
N LEU A 158 2.40 -7.88 -4.80
CA LEU A 158 1.95 -8.21 -3.45
C LEU A 158 2.24 -9.68 -3.16
N GLU A 159 3.27 -9.98 -2.37
CA GLU A 159 3.86 -11.32 -2.24
C GLU A 159 3.78 -11.88 -0.83
N TYR A 160 3.65 -13.22 -0.72
CA TYR A 160 3.73 -14.00 0.52
C TYR A 160 2.69 -13.62 1.58
N THR A 161 1.51 -13.23 1.13
CA THR A 161 0.35 -12.83 1.94
C THR A 161 -0.43 -14.02 2.48
N GLY A 162 -1.53 -13.76 3.18
CA GLY A 162 -2.44 -14.81 3.63
C GLY A 162 -2.11 -15.35 5.02
N ALA A 163 -1.50 -14.54 5.90
CA ALA A 163 -1.24 -14.97 7.27
C ALA A 163 -2.55 -15.24 8.02
N ARG A 164 -2.59 -16.33 8.79
CA ARG A 164 -3.77 -16.74 9.56
C ARG A 164 -3.47 -16.83 11.05
N SER A 165 -4.48 -16.57 11.88
CA SER A 165 -4.43 -16.79 13.32
C SER A 165 -5.14 -18.05 13.75
N SER A 166 -6.09 -18.52 12.94
CA SER A 166 -6.84 -19.77 13.13
C SER A 166 -7.38 -20.25 11.78
N ALA A 167 -8.08 -21.37 11.76
CA ALA A 167 -8.70 -21.91 10.54
C ALA A 167 -9.85 -21.06 9.96
N ASN A 168 -10.32 -20.06 10.72
CA ASN A 168 -11.44 -19.21 10.33
C ASN A 168 -11.15 -17.70 10.50
N VAL A 169 -9.90 -17.32 10.71
CA VAL A 169 -9.47 -15.93 10.85
C VAL A 169 -8.18 -15.76 10.07
N GLU A 170 -8.34 -15.35 8.84
CA GLU A 170 -7.33 -15.37 7.79
C GLU A 170 -7.21 -14.01 7.12
N HIS A 171 -6.10 -13.80 6.45
CA HIS A 171 -5.90 -12.69 5.53
C HIS A 171 -5.78 -13.25 4.13
N ASN A 172 -6.19 -12.48 3.15
CA ASN A 172 -5.97 -12.73 1.73
C ASN A 172 -4.77 -11.93 1.20
N GLY A 173 -4.53 -12.02 -0.09
CA GLY A 173 -3.58 -11.13 -0.75
C GLY A 173 -4.11 -9.69 -0.75
N LEU A 174 -5.15 -9.45 -1.51
CA LEU A 174 -5.86 -8.18 -1.58
C LEU A 174 -7.32 -8.41 -1.21
N THR A 175 -7.76 -7.88 -0.08
CA THR A 175 -9.14 -7.96 0.39
C THR A 175 -9.89 -6.67 0.08
N LEU A 176 -11.01 -6.74 -0.64
CA LEU A 176 -11.80 -5.61 -1.10
C LEU A 176 -13.21 -5.67 -0.50
N ASN A 177 -13.37 -5.04 0.65
CA ASN A 177 -14.58 -5.04 1.46
C ASN A 177 -15.51 -3.87 1.10
N GLY A 178 -16.59 -4.09 0.37
CA GLY A 178 -17.54 -3.04 -0.01
C GLY A 178 -16.87 -1.87 -0.74
N VAL A 179 -15.87 -2.14 -1.56
CA VAL A 179 -15.14 -1.10 -2.31
C VAL A 179 -15.94 -0.67 -3.54
N GLY A 180 -16.06 0.64 -3.75
CA GLY A 180 -16.82 1.22 -4.83
C GLY A 180 -16.04 1.43 -6.13
N ASN A 181 -16.78 1.63 -7.24
CA ASN A 181 -16.18 1.80 -8.57
C ASN A 181 -15.49 3.16 -8.79
N GLY A 182 -15.48 4.04 -7.79
CA GLY A 182 -14.63 5.23 -7.77
C GLY A 182 -13.17 4.90 -7.41
N THR A 183 -12.90 3.71 -6.85
CA THR A 183 -11.55 3.22 -6.57
C THR A 183 -10.95 2.61 -7.83
N LYS A 184 -9.70 2.94 -8.11
CA LYS A 184 -8.96 2.45 -9.28
C LYS A 184 -8.04 1.29 -8.89
N ILE A 185 -8.12 0.13 -9.58
CA ILE A 185 -7.22 -1.03 -9.36
C ILE A 185 -6.79 -1.59 -10.71
N GLU A 186 -5.50 -1.44 -11.03
CA GLU A 186 -4.96 -1.83 -12.33
C GLU A 186 -3.51 -2.35 -12.23
N ASN A 187 -3.18 -3.35 -13.05
CA ASN A 187 -1.82 -3.89 -13.19
C ASN A 187 -1.28 -4.45 -11.85
N ILE A 188 -1.96 -5.45 -11.33
CA ILE A 188 -1.65 -6.08 -10.05
C ILE A 188 -1.06 -7.46 -10.27
N TYR A 189 -0.03 -7.81 -9.50
CA TYR A 189 0.56 -9.13 -9.47
C TYR A 189 0.62 -9.67 -8.04
N ILE A 190 -0.04 -10.80 -7.79
CA ILE A 190 -0.15 -11.41 -6.46
C ILE A 190 0.35 -12.86 -6.53
N PRO A 191 1.63 -13.11 -6.24
CA PRO A 191 2.17 -14.46 -6.16
C PRO A 191 2.30 -14.97 -4.72
N ASN A 192 2.15 -16.29 -4.55
CA ASN A 192 2.48 -17.02 -3.32
C ASN A 192 1.65 -16.58 -2.10
N GLY A 193 0.32 -16.52 -2.23
CA GLY A 193 -0.63 -16.36 -1.12
C GLY A 193 -0.87 -17.67 -0.38
N ALA A 194 -1.09 -17.65 0.95
CA ALA A 194 -1.47 -18.83 1.73
C ALA A 194 -2.98 -18.99 1.88
N ASP A 195 -3.72 -18.02 1.37
CA ASP A 195 -5.17 -17.99 1.25
C ASP A 195 -5.50 -17.41 -0.11
N ASP A 196 -6.66 -16.75 -0.28
CA ASP A 196 -7.04 -16.20 -1.57
C ASP A 196 -6.07 -15.14 -2.10
N GLY A 197 -5.90 -15.13 -3.42
CA GLY A 197 -5.12 -14.07 -4.06
C GLY A 197 -5.79 -12.72 -3.94
N ILE A 198 -7.06 -12.67 -4.34
CA ILE A 198 -7.92 -11.49 -4.17
C ILE A 198 -9.33 -11.95 -3.77
N GLU A 199 -9.90 -11.30 -2.75
CA GLU A 199 -11.26 -11.57 -2.32
C GLU A 199 -12.11 -10.31 -2.29
N PHE A 200 -13.36 -10.43 -2.76
CA PHE A 200 -14.34 -9.36 -2.87
C PHE A 200 -15.54 -9.61 -1.97
N PHE A 201 -15.67 -8.85 -0.91
CA PHE A 201 -16.82 -8.84 -0.03
C PHE A 201 -17.82 -7.74 -0.46
N GLY A 202 -18.69 -8.04 -1.42
CA GLY A 202 -19.59 -7.06 -1.99
C GLY A 202 -18.88 -5.93 -2.75
N GLY A 203 -19.54 -4.79 -2.89
CA GLY A 203 -19.00 -3.64 -3.59
C GLY A 203 -19.09 -3.72 -5.11
N SER A 204 -18.50 -2.73 -5.79
CA SER A 204 -18.64 -2.54 -7.24
C SER A 204 -17.34 -2.09 -7.92
N VAL A 205 -16.20 -2.24 -7.24
CA VAL A 205 -14.90 -1.85 -7.79
C VAL A 205 -14.56 -2.67 -9.03
N ASN A 206 -13.93 -2.02 -10.02
CA ASN A 206 -13.44 -2.71 -11.20
C ASN A 206 -11.94 -2.98 -11.08
N VAL A 207 -11.49 -4.14 -11.58
CA VAL A 207 -10.10 -4.53 -11.60
C VAL A 207 -9.67 -4.85 -13.03
N THR A 208 -8.55 -4.28 -13.47
CA THR A 208 -8.02 -4.49 -14.82
C THR A 208 -6.56 -4.96 -14.74
N ASN A 209 -6.20 -5.96 -15.55
CA ASN A 209 -4.85 -6.53 -15.62
C ASN A 209 -4.38 -7.07 -14.25
N LEU A 210 -5.00 -8.15 -13.78
CA LEU A 210 -4.62 -8.86 -12.57
C LEU A 210 -4.03 -10.22 -12.91
N LEU A 211 -2.89 -10.54 -12.34
CA LEU A 211 -2.32 -11.89 -12.36
C LEU A 211 -2.15 -12.40 -10.94
N VAL A 212 -2.82 -13.51 -10.62
CA VAL A 212 -2.62 -14.24 -9.37
C VAL A 212 -1.95 -15.58 -9.68
N VAL A 213 -0.94 -15.95 -8.91
CA VAL A 213 -0.18 -17.19 -9.12
C VAL A 213 0.14 -17.85 -7.80
N ASN A 214 -0.17 -19.15 -7.70
CA ASN A 214 0.20 -19.96 -6.55
C ASN A 214 -0.39 -19.45 -5.23
N SER A 215 -1.71 -19.17 -5.21
CA SER A 215 -2.48 -19.06 -3.97
C SER A 215 -2.82 -20.45 -3.45
N ALA A 216 -2.90 -20.61 -2.14
CA ALA A 216 -3.17 -21.92 -1.53
C ALA A 216 -4.66 -22.25 -1.44
N ASP A 217 -5.53 -21.26 -1.57
CA ASP A 217 -6.97 -21.42 -1.77
C ASP A 217 -7.37 -20.82 -3.13
N ASP A 218 -8.33 -19.92 -3.23
CA ASP A 218 -8.81 -19.39 -4.49
C ASP A 218 -7.89 -18.32 -5.07
N MET A 219 -7.79 -18.26 -6.42
CA MET A 219 -7.11 -17.13 -7.08
C MET A 219 -7.97 -15.88 -7.02
N PHE A 220 -9.30 -16.05 -7.13
CA PHE A 220 -10.32 -15.00 -7.06
C PHE A 220 -11.52 -15.53 -6.29
N ASP A 221 -11.87 -14.92 -5.15
CA ASP A 221 -13.11 -15.21 -4.45
C ASP A 221 -14.09 -14.03 -4.51
N PHE A 222 -15.38 -14.36 -4.66
CA PHE A 222 -16.47 -13.40 -4.80
C PHE A 222 -17.60 -13.74 -3.84
N THR A 223 -17.83 -12.87 -2.89
CA THR A 223 -18.85 -13.07 -1.87
C THR A 223 -19.70 -11.80 -1.68
N GLN A 224 -20.73 -11.89 -0.87
CA GLN A 224 -21.59 -10.78 -0.43
C GLN A 224 -22.11 -9.87 -1.55
N GLY A 225 -22.35 -10.43 -2.76
CA GLY A 225 -22.98 -9.71 -3.85
C GLY A 225 -22.10 -8.72 -4.59
N TYR A 226 -20.80 -9.00 -4.69
CA TYR A 226 -19.90 -8.23 -5.56
C TYR A 226 -20.49 -8.10 -6.97
N ASN A 227 -20.42 -6.89 -7.55
CA ASN A 227 -21.03 -6.61 -8.85
C ASN A 227 -20.15 -5.71 -9.75
N GLY A 228 -18.85 -5.65 -9.50
CA GLY A 228 -17.87 -4.99 -10.36
C GLY A 228 -17.50 -5.80 -11.60
N THR A 229 -16.48 -5.36 -12.30
CA THR A 229 -15.97 -5.99 -13.53
C THR A 229 -14.49 -6.33 -13.38
N LEU A 230 -14.14 -7.57 -13.75
CA LEU A 230 -12.74 -7.99 -13.93
C LEU A 230 -12.43 -8.04 -15.43
N GLU A 231 -11.40 -7.31 -15.85
CA GLU A 231 -10.95 -7.27 -17.25
C GLU A 231 -9.49 -7.69 -17.33
N ASN A 232 -9.18 -8.65 -18.24
CA ASN A 232 -7.83 -9.17 -18.44
C ASN A 232 -7.19 -9.66 -17.11
N CYS A 233 -7.93 -10.49 -16.37
CA CYS A 233 -7.51 -11.10 -15.12
C CYS A 233 -7.27 -12.60 -15.29
N TYR A 234 -6.16 -13.11 -14.75
CA TYR A 234 -5.73 -14.51 -14.85
C TYR A 234 -5.31 -15.02 -13.46
N GLY A 235 -5.62 -16.30 -13.20
CA GLY A 235 -5.26 -17.02 -12.00
C GLY A 235 -5.08 -18.50 -12.23
#